data_542544732622d0ae69550f746a429102
#
_entry.id   542544732622d0ae69550f746a429102
#
_cell.length_a   1.000
_cell.length_b   1.000
_cell.length_c   1.000
_cell.angle_alpha   90.00
_cell.angle_beta   90.00
_cell.angle_gamma   90.00
#
_symmetry.space_group_name_H-M   'P 1'
#
loop_
_entity.id
_entity.type
_entity.pdbx_description
1 polymer ?
#
loop_
_entity_poly.entity_id
_entity_poly.type
_entity_poly.pdbx_seq_one_letter_code
_entity_poly.pdbx_strand_id
1 'polypeptide(L)'
;MMTIREYKRAESLEEAWQLNQKRPNRVLGGMIWLKMENINVGTAIDLSGLGLDTIEETDEGFSIGAMVTLRQIELHPGLAAYTDGAVRESVRHIVGVQLRNLATVGGSIYSRFGFSDVLTMFLALNASVELYKGGVVPLAEYAQRPYDRDILVRVLVPKENARFVYQSVRNSQTDFPVLTCAAAKMADGSIRAAIGARPGKAVLYTAAPEAGETAEEFAARFAAEVKADIKTESNLRGGAEYRRHLAGVLTKRAVCRLEG
;
A
#
# COMPACT_ATOMS: atom_id res chain seq x y z
N MET A 1 -19.98 -0.46 -20.19
CA MET A 1 -19.37 -1.81 -20.11
C MET A 1 -17.98 -1.77 -20.74
N MET A 2 -16.98 -2.38 -20.12
CA MET A 2 -15.63 -2.48 -20.70
C MET A 2 -15.65 -3.42 -21.91
N THR A 3 -14.96 -3.04 -22.99
CA THR A 3 -14.71 -3.91 -24.15
C THR A 3 -13.20 -4.04 -24.36
N ILE A 4 -12.76 -5.21 -24.79
CA ILE A 4 -11.36 -5.50 -25.10
C ILE A 4 -11.30 -5.93 -26.56
N ARG A 5 -10.48 -5.26 -27.39
CA ARG A 5 -10.32 -5.61 -28.81
C ARG A 5 -9.32 -6.74 -29.01
N GLU A 6 -8.26 -6.72 -28.23
CA GLU A 6 -7.15 -7.65 -28.34
C GLU A 6 -6.65 -8.04 -26.93
N TYR A 7 -6.26 -9.29 -26.77
CA TYR A 7 -5.54 -9.79 -25.60
C TYR A 7 -4.14 -10.22 -26.01
N LYS A 8 -3.14 -9.77 -25.27
CA LYS A 8 -1.76 -10.17 -25.46
C LYS A 8 -1.11 -10.55 -24.13
N ARG A 9 -0.72 -11.81 -24.01
CA ARG A 9 0.19 -12.25 -22.95
C ARG A 9 1.60 -11.85 -23.37
N ALA A 10 2.21 -10.93 -22.65
CA ALA A 10 3.53 -10.42 -22.97
C ALA A 10 4.60 -11.49 -22.75
N GLU A 11 5.56 -11.55 -23.64
CA GLU A 11 6.69 -12.48 -23.62
C GLU A 11 7.92 -11.85 -22.95
N SER A 12 7.93 -10.51 -22.80
CA SER A 12 9.00 -9.77 -22.13
C SER A 12 8.48 -8.46 -21.51
N LEU A 13 9.23 -7.89 -20.56
CA LEU A 13 8.97 -6.56 -20.02
C LEU A 13 9.07 -5.48 -21.10
N GLU A 14 9.98 -5.63 -22.04
CA GLU A 14 10.11 -4.70 -23.17
C GLU A 14 8.85 -4.69 -24.03
N GLU A 15 8.34 -5.85 -24.41
CA GLU A 15 7.08 -5.95 -25.16
C GLU A 15 5.91 -5.34 -24.38
N ALA A 16 5.77 -5.68 -23.09
CA ALA A 16 4.74 -5.13 -22.24
C ALA A 16 4.80 -3.60 -22.17
N TRP A 17 6.01 -3.06 -22.01
CA TRP A 17 6.24 -1.62 -21.96
C TRP A 17 5.89 -0.94 -23.29
N GLN A 18 6.38 -1.46 -24.42
CA GLN A 18 6.07 -0.92 -25.76
C GLN A 18 4.57 -0.90 -26.04
N LEU A 19 3.87 -2.00 -25.71
CA LEU A 19 2.42 -2.07 -25.86
C LEU A 19 1.72 -1.04 -24.96
N ASN A 20 2.21 -0.84 -23.73
CA ASN A 20 1.60 0.09 -22.78
C ASN A 20 1.78 1.57 -23.18
N GLN A 21 2.72 1.91 -24.08
CA GLN A 21 2.86 3.30 -24.56
C GLN A 21 1.63 3.76 -25.36
N LYS A 22 0.87 2.83 -25.96
CA LYS A 22 -0.36 3.16 -26.68
C LYS A 22 -1.49 3.46 -25.71
N ARG A 23 -2.04 4.68 -25.81
CA ARG A 23 -3.04 5.21 -24.87
C ARG A 23 -4.25 4.29 -24.61
N PRO A 24 -4.84 3.58 -25.59
CA PRO A 24 -6.00 2.71 -25.34
C PRO A 24 -5.63 1.39 -24.66
N ASN A 25 -4.35 1.03 -24.58
CA ASN A 25 -3.93 -0.24 -24.00
C ASN A 25 -3.90 -0.17 -22.46
N ARG A 26 -4.09 -1.33 -21.83
CA ARG A 26 -4.10 -1.45 -20.36
C ARG A 26 -3.33 -2.68 -19.93
N VAL A 27 -2.46 -2.50 -18.94
CA VAL A 27 -1.82 -3.61 -18.21
C VAL A 27 -2.87 -4.24 -17.28
N LEU A 28 -2.92 -5.56 -17.28
CA LEU A 28 -3.81 -6.33 -16.41
C LEU A 28 -3.08 -6.70 -15.12
N GLY A 29 -3.68 -6.34 -13.99
CA GLY A 29 -3.47 -7.00 -12.71
C GLY A 29 -4.63 -7.96 -12.45
N GLY A 30 -5.20 -7.94 -11.24
CA GLY A 30 -6.37 -8.77 -10.89
C GLY A 30 -7.69 -8.32 -11.53
N MET A 31 -7.70 -7.28 -12.32
CA MET A 31 -8.86 -6.70 -13.02
C MET A 31 -10.02 -6.26 -12.11
N ILE A 32 -9.82 -6.12 -10.81
CA ILE A 32 -10.90 -5.86 -9.84
C ILE A 32 -11.61 -4.53 -10.15
N TRP A 33 -10.84 -3.48 -10.41
CA TRP A 33 -11.38 -2.16 -10.76
C TRP A 33 -11.57 -1.97 -12.25
N LEU A 34 -10.59 -2.40 -13.05
CA LEU A 34 -10.59 -2.21 -14.49
C LEU A 34 -11.87 -2.76 -15.16
N LYS A 35 -12.35 -3.93 -14.73
CA LYS A 35 -13.57 -4.54 -15.28
C LYS A 35 -14.84 -3.76 -15.00
N MET A 36 -14.84 -2.86 -14.02
CA MET A 36 -15.97 -2.02 -13.64
C MET A 36 -16.01 -0.70 -14.40
N GLU A 37 -14.94 -0.37 -15.12
CA GLU A 37 -14.87 0.85 -15.91
C GLU A 37 -15.71 0.73 -17.20
N ASN A 38 -16.18 1.87 -17.71
CA ASN A 38 -16.87 1.96 -19.00
C ASN A 38 -15.89 2.50 -20.05
N ILE A 39 -14.98 1.64 -20.50
CA ILE A 39 -13.88 1.99 -21.43
C ILE A 39 -13.72 0.95 -22.54
N ASN A 40 -13.17 1.41 -23.66
CA ASN A 40 -12.72 0.53 -24.75
C ASN A 40 -11.20 0.36 -24.64
N VAL A 41 -10.78 -0.87 -24.30
CA VAL A 41 -9.38 -1.26 -24.24
C VAL A 41 -8.94 -1.72 -25.64
N GLY A 42 -7.83 -1.16 -26.14
CA GLY A 42 -7.21 -1.60 -27.39
C GLY A 42 -6.61 -3.00 -27.22
N THR A 43 -5.50 -3.09 -26.52
CA THR A 43 -4.86 -4.35 -26.13
C THR A 43 -4.84 -4.47 -24.62
N ALA A 44 -5.37 -5.57 -24.10
CA ALA A 44 -5.22 -5.99 -22.71
C ALA A 44 -3.88 -6.73 -22.57
N ILE A 45 -2.95 -6.15 -21.82
CA ILE A 45 -1.57 -6.62 -21.68
C ILE A 45 -1.48 -7.46 -20.42
N ASP A 46 -1.30 -8.75 -20.57
CA ASP A 46 -1.16 -9.70 -19.46
C ASP A 46 0.30 -9.97 -19.14
N LEU A 47 0.69 -9.76 -17.88
CA LEU A 47 2.05 -9.98 -17.37
C LEU A 47 2.26 -11.37 -16.76
N SER A 48 1.25 -12.25 -16.75
CA SER A 48 1.31 -13.55 -16.06
C SER A 48 2.40 -14.51 -16.59
N GLY A 49 2.95 -14.23 -17.78
CA GLY A 49 4.05 -14.99 -18.37
C GLY A 49 5.45 -14.58 -17.92
N LEU A 50 5.57 -13.52 -17.11
CA LEU A 50 6.86 -12.87 -16.83
C LEU A 50 7.46 -13.25 -15.46
N GLY A 51 6.89 -14.22 -14.75
CA GLY A 51 7.38 -14.65 -13.42
C GLY A 51 7.29 -13.57 -12.34
N LEU A 52 6.32 -12.66 -12.43
CA LEU A 52 6.12 -11.56 -11.49
C LEU A 52 5.16 -11.91 -10.35
N ASP A 53 4.86 -13.17 -10.13
CA ASP A 53 3.92 -13.70 -9.13
C ASP A 53 4.63 -14.40 -7.96
N THR A 54 5.92 -14.10 -7.76
CA THR A 54 6.78 -14.66 -6.71
C THR A 54 7.15 -13.63 -5.66
N ILE A 55 7.39 -14.12 -4.43
CA ILE A 55 7.98 -13.37 -3.32
C ILE A 55 9.34 -14.01 -3.04
N GLU A 56 10.40 -13.24 -3.22
CA GLU A 56 11.76 -13.63 -2.88
C GLU A 56 12.12 -12.98 -1.55
N GLU A 57 12.62 -13.79 -0.61
CA GLU A 57 13.07 -13.34 0.70
C GLU A 57 14.57 -13.56 0.84
N THR A 58 15.29 -12.53 1.26
CA THR A 58 16.71 -12.55 1.58
C THR A 58 16.93 -11.99 2.99
N ASP A 59 18.17 -11.99 3.46
CA ASP A 59 18.54 -11.32 4.72
C ASP A 59 18.36 -9.79 4.61
N GLU A 60 18.45 -9.22 3.41
CA GLU A 60 18.34 -7.78 3.17
C GLU A 60 16.89 -7.30 3.04
N GLY A 61 15.97 -8.19 2.63
CA GLY A 61 14.58 -7.77 2.40
C GLY A 61 13.72 -8.76 1.61
N PHE A 62 12.58 -8.24 1.16
CA PHE A 62 11.64 -8.94 0.30
C PHE A 62 11.55 -8.26 -1.06
N SER A 63 11.59 -9.07 -2.12
CA SER A 63 11.30 -8.66 -3.49
C SER A 63 9.97 -9.30 -3.91
N ILE A 64 8.94 -8.47 -4.03
CA ILE A 64 7.55 -8.90 -4.24
C ILE A 64 7.14 -8.54 -5.66
N GLY A 65 6.95 -9.52 -6.51
CA GLY A 65 6.52 -9.30 -7.90
C GLY A 65 5.15 -8.63 -8.00
N ALA A 66 4.97 -7.80 -9.03
CA ALA A 66 3.74 -7.01 -9.19
C ALA A 66 2.47 -7.86 -9.34
N MET A 67 2.60 -9.10 -9.83
CA MET A 67 1.49 -10.05 -10.00
C MET A 67 1.22 -10.91 -8.77
N VAL A 68 2.01 -10.78 -7.69
CA VAL A 68 1.73 -11.42 -6.40
C VAL A 68 0.36 -10.99 -5.91
N THR A 69 -0.47 -11.97 -5.53
CA THR A 69 -1.82 -11.72 -5.05
C THR A 69 -1.83 -11.24 -3.60
N LEU A 70 -2.87 -10.52 -3.20
CA LEU A 70 -3.03 -10.14 -1.79
C LEU A 70 -3.18 -11.35 -0.88
N ARG A 71 -3.67 -12.48 -1.42
CA ARG A 71 -3.75 -13.74 -0.66
C ARG A 71 -2.37 -14.34 -0.40
N GLN A 72 -1.44 -14.28 -1.35
CA GLN A 72 -0.06 -14.70 -1.13
C GLN A 72 0.61 -13.83 -0.05
N ILE A 73 0.41 -12.50 -0.11
CA ILE A 73 0.88 -11.56 0.95
C ILE A 73 0.30 -11.94 2.32
N GLU A 74 -1.01 -12.19 2.39
CA GLU A 74 -1.70 -12.55 3.64
C GLU A 74 -1.13 -13.80 4.30
N LEU A 75 -0.69 -14.77 3.49
CA LEU A 75 -0.24 -16.09 3.95
C LEU A 75 1.27 -16.25 4.04
N HIS A 76 2.05 -15.27 3.58
CA HIS A 76 3.51 -15.40 3.51
C HIS A 76 4.14 -15.42 4.90
N PRO A 77 4.78 -16.53 5.30
CA PRO A 77 5.28 -16.71 6.67
C PRO A 77 6.40 -15.72 7.03
N GLY A 78 7.32 -15.42 6.10
CA GLY A 78 8.42 -14.48 6.32
C GLY A 78 7.90 -13.05 6.53
N LEU A 79 6.95 -12.57 5.71
CA LEU A 79 6.31 -11.26 5.91
C LEU A 79 5.56 -11.19 7.24
N ALA A 80 4.86 -12.27 7.62
CA ALA A 80 4.16 -12.33 8.90
C ALA A 80 5.14 -12.27 10.07
N ALA A 81 6.23 -13.03 10.03
CA ALA A 81 7.26 -13.04 11.06
C ALA A 81 7.99 -11.70 11.16
N TYR A 82 8.41 -11.14 10.02
CA TYR A 82 9.12 -9.85 9.97
C TYR A 82 8.29 -8.69 10.52
N THR A 83 6.99 -8.68 10.29
CA THR A 83 6.12 -7.54 10.66
C THR A 83 5.21 -7.82 11.85
N ASP A 84 5.44 -8.90 12.61
CA ASP A 84 4.54 -9.35 13.70
C ASP A 84 3.05 -9.37 13.25
N GLY A 85 2.83 -9.87 12.03
CA GLY A 85 1.50 -9.98 11.43
C GLY A 85 0.89 -8.68 10.90
N ALA A 86 1.56 -7.52 10.98
CA ALA A 86 0.99 -6.25 10.53
C ALA A 86 0.64 -6.24 9.03
N VAL A 87 1.46 -6.86 8.18
CA VAL A 87 1.16 -7.03 6.75
C VAL A 87 -0.08 -7.88 6.55
N ARG A 88 -0.21 -9.01 7.24
CA ARG A 88 -1.42 -9.84 7.20
C ARG A 88 -2.64 -9.05 7.64
N GLU A 89 -2.53 -8.29 8.73
CA GLU A 89 -3.63 -7.46 9.26
C GLU A 89 -4.09 -6.42 8.23
N SER A 90 -3.17 -5.84 7.46
CA SER A 90 -3.51 -4.82 6.45
C SER A 90 -4.34 -5.37 5.29
N VAL A 91 -4.24 -6.65 4.95
CA VAL A 91 -4.92 -7.23 3.78
C VAL A 91 -6.10 -8.13 4.13
N ARG A 92 -6.14 -8.76 5.32
CA ARG A 92 -7.12 -9.80 5.64
C ARG A 92 -8.58 -9.36 5.57
N HIS A 93 -8.84 -8.07 5.74
CA HIS A 93 -10.18 -7.48 5.71
C HIS A 93 -10.55 -6.86 4.35
N ILE A 94 -9.68 -6.98 3.35
CA ILE A 94 -10.00 -6.54 1.99
C ILE A 94 -11.00 -7.53 1.37
N VAL A 95 -12.28 -7.19 1.48
CA VAL A 95 -13.44 -7.94 1.00
C VAL A 95 -13.43 -9.40 1.47
N GLY A 96 -13.01 -10.34 0.63
CA GLY A 96 -13.00 -11.77 0.89
C GLY A 96 -11.84 -12.48 0.23
N VAL A 97 -11.66 -13.77 0.55
CA VAL A 97 -10.58 -14.60 0.01
C VAL A 97 -10.59 -14.63 -1.51
N GLN A 98 -11.78 -14.73 -2.13
CA GLN A 98 -11.93 -14.78 -3.59
C GLN A 98 -11.37 -13.51 -4.26
N LEU A 99 -11.65 -12.33 -3.69
CA LEU A 99 -11.09 -11.08 -4.22
C LEU A 99 -9.58 -11.03 -4.01
N ARG A 100 -9.09 -11.42 -2.82
CA ARG A 100 -7.66 -11.41 -2.53
C ARG A 100 -6.85 -12.40 -3.34
N ASN A 101 -7.46 -13.49 -3.83
CA ASN A 101 -6.84 -14.41 -4.79
C ASN A 101 -6.64 -13.80 -6.19
N LEU A 102 -7.36 -12.72 -6.52
CA LEU A 102 -7.29 -12.05 -7.81
C LEU A 102 -6.55 -10.70 -7.72
N ALA A 103 -6.82 -9.91 -6.68
CA ALA A 103 -6.21 -8.60 -6.48
C ALA A 103 -4.70 -8.76 -6.30
N THR A 104 -3.91 -7.96 -7.04
CA THR A 104 -2.45 -8.01 -7.02
C THR A 104 -1.86 -6.85 -6.25
N VAL A 105 -0.66 -7.05 -5.70
CA VAL A 105 0.13 -6.00 -5.03
C VAL A 105 0.42 -4.88 -6.01
N GLY A 106 0.89 -5.20 -7.21
CA GLY A 106 1.16 -4.22 -8.26
C GLY A 106 -0.06 -3.37 -8.60
N GLY A 107 -1.24 -3.99 -8.79
CA GLY A 107 -2.48 -3.27 -9.02
C GLY A 107 -2.87 -2.34 -7.87
N SER A 108 -2.68 -2.79 -6.62
CA SER A 108 -2.99 -2.01 -5.41
C SER A 108 -2.06 -0.81 -5.21
N ILE A 109 -0.78 -0.95 -5.58
CA ILE A 109 0.23 0.12 -5.48
C ILE A 109 0.15 1.08 -6.67
N TYR A 110 0.07 0.55 -7.91
CA TYR A 110 0.02 1.36 -9.12
C TYR A 110 -1.19 2.29 -9.15
N SER A 111 -2.35 1.81 -8.72
CA SER A 111 -3.59 2.59 -8.73
C SER A 111 -3.58 3.77 -7.73
N ARG A 112 -2.70 3.79 -6.74
CA ARG A 112 -2.54 4.86 -5.73
C ARG A 112 -3.87 5.33 -5.14
N PHE A 113 -4.83 4.42 -5.02
CA PHE A 113 -6.14 4.74 -4.44
C PHE A 113 -6.00 5.18 -2.98
N GLY A 114 -6.70 6.24 -2.62
CA GLY A 114 -6.66 6.81 -1.28
C GLY A 114 -7.13 5.86 -0.17
N PHE A 115 -7.90 4.84 -0.50
CA PHE A 115 -8.39 3.82 0.41
C PHE A 115 -7.50 2.57 0.49
N SER A 116 -6.34 2.55 -0.17
CA SER A 116 -5.49 1.36 -0.25
C SER A 116 -4.82 1.04 1.09
N ASP A 117 -5.30 -0.04 1.73
CA ASP A 117 -4.67 -0.64 2.90
C ASP A 117 -3.23 -1.06 2.60
N VAL A 118 -3.01 -1.65 1.42
CA VAL A 118 -1.70 -2.10 0.94
C VAL A 118 -0.74 -0.93 0.85
N LEU A 119 -1.11 0.15 0.15
CA LEU A 119 -0.24 1.33 0.02
C LEU A 119 0.13 1.91 1.38
N THR A 120 -0.84 2.01 2.30
CA THR A 120 -0.61 2.52 3.66
C THR A 120 0.40 1.66 4.42
N MET A 121 0.26 0.33 4.39
CA MET A 121 1.19 -0.57 5.07
C MET A 121 2.60 -0.52 4.46
N PHE A 122 2.70 -0.55 3.13
CA PHE A 122 3.99 -0.56 2.46
C PHE A 122 4.75 0.77 2.56
N LEU A 123 4.05 1.90 2.75
CA LEU A 123 4.68 3.17 3.13
C LEU A 123 5.37 3.09 4.50
N ALA A 124 4.72 2.48 5.49
CA ALA A 124 5.33 2.27 6.81
C ALA A 124 6.52 1.30 6.75
N LEU A 125 6.52 0.34 5.81
CA LEU A 125 7.62 -0.59 5.56
C LEU A 125 8.82 0.04 4.83
N ASN A 126 8.82 1.33 4.54
CA ASN A 126 9.87 1.99 3.74
C ASN A 126 10.09 1.33 2.36
N ALA A 127 9.04 0.81 1.79
CA ALA A 127 9.13 0.10 0.52
C ALA A 127 9.55 1.02 -0.63
N SER A 128 10.12 0.42 -1.66
CA SER A 128 10.37 1.04 -2.96
C SER A 128 9.63 0.26 -4.04
N VAL A 129 9.41 0.87 -5.19
CA VAL A 129 8.92 0.19 -6.40
C VAL A 129 10.04 0.11 -7.42
N GLU A 130 10.14 -1.02 -8.10
CA GLU A 130 10.97 -1.18 -9.29
C GLU A 130 10.09 -0.98 -10.52
N LEU A 131 10.43 0.01 -11.33
CA LEU A 131 9.81 0.32 -12.61
C LEU A 131 10.72 -0.14 -13.73
N TYR A 132 10.16 -0.65 -14.81
CA TYR A 132 10.97 -1.24 -15.91
C TYR A 132 11.95 -0.26 -16.54
N LYS A 133 11.53 0.96 -16.84
CA LYS A 133 12.41 2.01 -17.38
C LYS A 133 12.82 3.02 -16.29
N GLY A 134 11.96 3.25 -15.31
CA GLY A 134 12.18 4.25 -14.27
C GLY A 134 13.08 3.81 -13.12
N GLY A 135 13.52 2.54 -13.09
CA GLY A 135 14.36 2.01 -12.03
C GLY A 135 13.68 1.96 -10.66
N VAL A 136 14.47 1.94 -9.61
CA VAL A 136 13.99 1.86 -8.23
C VAL A 136 13.63 3.25 -7.71
N VAL A 137 12.41 3.39 -7.18
CA VAL A 137 11.85 4.64 -6.68
C VAL A 137 11.25 4.40 -5.29
N PRO A 138 11.57 5.22 -4.27
CA PRO A 138 10.92 5.14 -2.97
C PRO A 138 9.40 5.22 -3.10
N LEU A 139 8.67 4.35 -2.40
CA LEU A 139 7.20 4.31 -2.50
C LEU A 139 6.55 5.63 -2.08
N ALA A 140 7.13 6.32 -1.08
CA ALA A 140 6.65 7.63 -0.63
C ALA A 140 6.67 8.67 -1.76
N GLU A 141 7.71 8.66 -2.59
CA GLU A 141 7.82 9.50 -3.78
C GLU A 141 6.88 9.02 -4.89
N TYR A 142 6.92 7.71 -5.20
CA TYR A 142 6.09 7.11 -6.24
C TYR A 142 4.59 7.36 -6.01
N ALA A 143 4.12 7.28 -4.78
CA ALA A 143 2.74 7.52 -4.41
C ALA A 143 2.26 8.95 -4.76
N GLN A 144 3.16 9.92 -4.81
CA GLN A 144 2.85 11.32 -5.14
C GLN A 144 3.01 11.66 -6.62
N ARG A 145 3.75 10.84 -7.39
CA ARG A 145 3.98 11.05 -8.84
C ARG A 145 2.66 11.00 -9.62
N PRO A 146 2.53 11.72 -10.74
CA PRO A 146 1.46 11.50 -11.70
C PRO A 146 1.52 10.08 -12.28
N TYR A 147 0.40 9.61 -12.84
CA TYR A 147 0.40 8.35 -13.57
C TYR A 147 1.27 8.45 -14.82
N ASP A 148 2.11 7.44 -15.00
CA ASP A 148 2.91 7.23 -16.18
C ASP A 148 2.50 5.94 -16.91
N ARG A 149 3.26 5.54 -17.91
CA ARG A 149 3.04 4.33 -18.69
C ARG A 149 4.19 3.34 -18.56
N ASP A 150 4.92 3.43 -17.47
CA ASP A 150 5.92 2.42 -17.16
C ASP A 150 5.26 1.14 -16.61
N ILE A 151 6.03 0.08 -16.54
CA ILE A 151 5.60 -1.19 -15.95
C ILE A 151 6.14 -1.27 -14.53
N LEU A 152 5.25 -1.38 -13.55
CA LEU A 152 5.64 -1.73 -12.20
C LEU A 152 6.01 -3.21 -12.17
N VAL A 153 7.27 -3.51 -11.87
CA VAL A 153 7.83 -4.86 -11.90
C VAL A 153 7.74 -5.52 -10.53
N ARG A 154 8.22 -4.82 -9.50
CA ARG A 154 8.31 -5.36 -8.14
C ARG A 154 8.09 -4.26 -7.10
N VAL A 155 7.75 -4.70 -5.90
CA VAL A 155 7.80 -3.90 -4.68
C VAL A 155 8.91 -4.46 -3.81
N LEU A 156 9.85 -3.61 -3.43
CA LEU A 156 11.02 -3.95 -2.63
C LEU A 156 10.80 -3.48 -1.20
N VAL A 157 10.91 -4.38 -0.23
CA VAL A 157 10.75 -4.10 1.20
C VAL A 157 12.06 -4.40 1.90
N PRO A 158 12.81 -3.39 2.38
CA PRO A 158 14.05 -3.65 3.13
C PRO A 158 13.73 -4.26 4.50
N LYS A 159 14.58 -5.16 4.99
CA LYS A 159 14.54 -5.61 6.38
C LYS A 159 15.30 -4.61 7.26
N GLU A 160 14.56 -3.72 7.89
CA GLU A 160 15.06 -2.77 8.87
C GLU A 160 14.91 -3.38 10.29
N ASN A 161 15.74 -2.96 11.23
CA ASN A 161 15.52 -3.30 12.64
C ASN A 161 14.38 -2.42 13.19
N ALA A 162 13.15 -2.88 12.98
CA ALA A 162 11.95 -2.14 13.29
C ALA A 162 10.83 -3.07 13.77
N ARG A 163 9.88 -2.51 14.53
CA ARG A 163 8.61 -3.16 14.90
C ARG A 163 7.49 -2.49 14.12
N PHE A 164 6.46 -3.25 13.77
CA PHE A 164 5.38 -2.74 12.92
C PHE A 164 4.00 -2.96 13.53
N VAL A 165 3.07 -2.07 13.21
CA VAL A 165 1.66 -2.21 13.54
C VAL A 165 0.79 -1.68 12.41
N TYR A 166 -0.35 -2.34 12.19
CA TYR A 166 -1.39 -1.87 11.30
C TYR A 166 -2.73 -1.80 12.03
N GLN A 167 -3.49 -0.72 11.78
CA GLN A 167 -4.82 -0.51 12.34
C GLN A 167 -5.73 0.13 11.30
N SER A 168 -7.00 -0.22 11.31
CA SER A 168 -8.01 0.44 10.49
C SER A 168 -9.33 0.59 11.24
N VAL A 169 -10.08 1.64 10.92
CA VAL A 169 -11.47 1.80 11.33
C VAL A 169 -12.35 1.59 10.11
N ARG A 170 -13.35 0.73 10.24
CA ARG A 170 -14.30 0.37 9.17
C ARG A 170 -15.71 0.40 9.73
N ASN A 171 -16.70 0.76 8.91
CA ASN A 171 -18.12 0.70 9.29
C ASN A 171 -18.61 -0.76 9.35
N SER A 172 -18.12 -1.60 8.44
CA SER A 172 -18.25 -3.06 8.52
C SER A 172 -16.91 -3.71 8.16
N GLN A 173 -16.70 -4.91 8.66
CA GLN A 173 -15.38 -5.56 8.69
C GLN A 173 -14.70 -5.65 7.32
N THR A 174 -15.46 -5.88 6.26
CA THR A 174 -14.93 -6.08 4.90
C THR A 174 -15.17 -4.92 3.95
N ASP A 175 -15.75 -3.81 4.44
CA ASP A 175 -15.92 -2.58 3.66
C ASP A 175 -14.58 -1.82 3.55
N PHE A 176 -14.55 -0.79 2.69
CA PHE A 176 -13.43 0.15 2.65
C PHE A 176 -13.23 0.82 4.00
N PRO A 177 -11.98 1.11 4.37
CA PRO A 177 -11.73 1.77 5.64
C PRO A 177 -12.25 3.21 5.67
N VAL A 178 -12.68 3.62 6.86
CA VAL A 178 -12.92 5.04 7.19
C VAL A 178 -11.57 5.75 7.31
N LEU A 179 -10.61 5.11 8.01
CA LEU A 179 -9.22 5.55 8.13
C LEU A 179 -8.31 4.34 8.38
N THR A 180 -7.09 4.43 7.86
CA THR A 180 -6.02 3.44 8.10
C THR A 180 -4.80 4.10 8.71
N CYS A 181 -4.11 3.39 9.58
CA CYS A 181 -2.83 3.79 10.16
C CYS A 181 -1.89 2.59 10.19
N ALA A 182 -0.75 2.71 9.55
CA ALA A 182 0.36 1.78 9.67
C ALA A 182 1.54 2.51 10.29
N ALA A 183 2.22 1.91 11.26
CA ALA A 183 3.39 2.53 11.86
C ALA A 183 4.54 1.55 12.02
N ALA A 184 5.76 2.08 11.97
CA ALA A 184 7.01 1.40 12.24
C ALA A 184 7.77 2.16 13.32
N LYS A 185 8.27 1.45 14.35
CA LYS A 185 9.23 1.96 15.32
C LYS A 185 10.60 1.48 14.95
N MET A 186 11.51 2.41 14.71
CA MET A 186 12.89 2.15 14.34
C MET A 186 13.75 1.88 15.57
N ALA A 187 14.95 1.33 15.35
CA ALA A 187 15.89 1.02 16.43
C ALA A 187 16.35 2.26 17.23
N ASP A 188 16.35 3.44 16.61
CA ASP A 188 16.67 4.72 17.25
C ASP A 188 15.49 5.32 18.03
N GLY A 189 14.37 4.61 18.11
CA GLY A 189 13.14 5.05 18.78
C GLY A 189 12.24 5.94 17.91
N SER A 190 12.68 6.38 16.73
CA SER A 190 11.80 7.14 15.84
C SER A 190 10.62 6.32 15.33
N ILE A 191 9.51 7.00 15.07
CA ILE A 191 8.29 6.40 14.54
C ILE A 191 8.03 6.96 13.14
N ARG A 192 7.78 6.06 12.20
CA ARG A 192 7.26 6.37 10.87
C ARG A 192 5.79 5.91 10.81
N ALA A 193 4.84 6.83 10.61
CA ALA A 193 3.41 6.54 10.56
C ALA A 193 2.80 6.95 9.23
N ALA A 194 2.17 6.01 8.53
CA ALA A 194 1.42 6.25 7.30
C ALA A 194 -0.08 6.29 7.61
N ILE A 195 -0.76 7.37 7.17
CA ILE A 195 -2.20 7.55 7.35
C ILE A 195 -2.89 7.54 6.00
N GLY A 196 -3.77 6.57 5.77
CA GLY A 196 -4.53 6.37 4.54
C GLY A 196 -6.04 6.45 4.75
N ALA A 197 -6.79 6.25 3.68
CA ALA A 197 -8.26 6.33 3.64
C ALA A 197 -8.85 7.68 4.12
N ARG A 198 -8.14 8.77 3.91
CA ARG A 198 -8.49 10.12 4.38
C ARG A 198 -9.32 10.99 3.42
N PRO A 199 -10.11 10.56 2.52
CA PRO A 199 -10.18 10.50 1.06
C PRO A 199 -9.15 11.40 0.37
N GLY A 200 -8.05 10.80 0.03
CA GLY A 200 -6.87 11.40 -0.60
C GLY A 200 -5.71 10.43 -0.51
N LYS A 201 -4.60 10.74 -1.14
CA LYS A 201 -3.41 9.88 -1.09
C LYS A 201 -2.94 9.71 0.35
N ALA A 202 -2.46 8.50 0.70
CA ALA A 202 -1.84 8.27 1.99
C ALA A 202 -0.65 9.22 2.22
N VAL A 203 -0.50 9.67 3.45
CA VAL A 203 0.60 10.56 3.87
C VAL A 203 1.45 9.88 4.92
N LEU A 204 2.74 10.20 4.90
CA LEU A 204 3.74 9.66 5.81
C LEU A 204 4.20 10.76 6.77
N TYR A 205 4.20 10.44 8.05
CA TYR A 205 4.72 11.26 9.13
C TYR A 205 5.87 10.56 9.81
N THR A 206 6.85 11.32 10.27
CA THR A 206 7.98 10.77 11.04
C THR A 206 8.26 11.70 12.22
N ALA A 207 8.42 11.11 13.39
CA ALA A 207 8.82 11.82 14.60
C ALA A 207 9.76 10.95 15.43
N ALA A 208 10.60 11.59 16.23
CA ALA A 208 11.44 10.94 17.23
C ALA A 208 11.07 11.45 18.62
N PRO A 209 11.25 10.65 19.69
CA PRO A 209 11.08 11.11 21.06
C PRO A 209 12.09 12.21 21.40
N GLU A 210 11.67 13.18 22.19
CA GLU A 210 12.55 14.22 22.73
C GLU A 210 13.29 13.73 23.98
N ALA A 211 14.39 14.41 24.33
CA ALA A 211 15.18 14.04 25.49
C ALA A 211 14.36 14.12 26.79
N GLY A 212 14.21 13.00 27.48
CA GLY A 212 13.44 12.90 28.73
C GLY A 212 11.93 12.72 28.54
N GLU A 213 11.46 12.67 27.29
CA GLU A 213 10.03 12.42 26.99
C GLU A 213 9.68 10.94 27.25
N THR A 214 8.64 10.71 27.99
CA THR A 214 8.11 9.35 28.19
C THR A 214 7.41 8.86 26.94
N ALA A 215 7.27 7.55 26.77
CA ALA A 215 6.55 6.94 25.65
C ALA A 215 5.10 7.46 25.51
N GLU A 216 4.42 7.72 26.63
CA GLU A 216 3.06 8.25 26.62
C GLU A 216 3.00 9.71 26.17
N GLU A 217 3.93 10.54 26.62
CA GLU A 217 4.06 11.94 26.19
C GLU A 217 4.39 12.03 24.72
N PHE A 218 5.37 11.26 24.24
CA PHE A 218 5.69 11.15 22.82
C PHE A 218 4.50 10.73 21.97
N ALA A 219 3.77 9.67 22.39
CA ALA A 219 2.58 9.22 21.68
C ALA A 219 1.50 10.31 21.62
N ALA A 220 1.32 11.08 22.69
CA ALA A 220 0.35 12.16 22.73
C ALA A 220 0.76 13.34 21.83
N ARG A 221 2.03 13.76 21.88
CA ARG A 221 2.59 14.84 21.05
C ARG A 221 2.51 14.48 19.57
N PHE A 222 3.05 13.33 19.15
CA PHE A 222 3.03 12.91 17.76
C PHE A 222 1.60 12.77 17.21
N ALA A 223 0.68 12.23 18.00
CA ALA A 223 -0.73 12.15 17.64
C ALA A 223 -1.36 13.53 17.44
N ALA A 224 -1.01 14.51 18.28
CA ALA A 224 -1.48 15.89 18.15
C ALA A 224 -0.94 16.57 16.88
N GLU A 225 0.33 16.38 16.56
CA GLU A 225 0.99 16.87 15.34
C GLU A 225 0.28 16.31 14.08
N VAL A 226 0.11 14.98 14.01
CA VAL A 226 -0.59 14.32 12.91
C VAL A 226 -2.02 14.84 12.77
N LYS A 227 -2.75 14.97 13.89
CA LYS A 227 -4.13 15.49 13.89
C LYS A 227 -4.21 16.94 13.41
N ALA A 228 -3.22 17.77 13.73
CA ALA A 228 -3.19 19.19 13.36
C ALA A 228 -2.89 19.39 11.86
N ASP A 229 -1.96 18.58 11.30
CA ASP A 229 -1.51 18.73 9.93
C ASP A 229 -2.38 18.01 8.91
N ILE A 230 -2.94 16.85 9.27
CA ILE A 230 -3.60 15.98 8.30
C ILE A 230 -4.82 16.64 7.64
N LYS A 231 -4.81 16.69 6.31
CA LYS A 231 -5.96 17.10 5.50
C LYS A 231 -6.86 15.90 5.25
N THR A 232 -8.08 15.96 5.68
CA THR A 232 -9.11 14.93 5.53
C THR A 232 -10.34 15.50 4.82
N GLU A 233 -11.08 14.63 4.13
CA GLU A 233 -12.32 14.98 3.44
C GLU A 233 -13.47 14.09 3.87
N SER A 234 -14.70 14.52 3.57
CA SER A 234 -15.92 13.77 3.86
C SER A 234 -16.32 12.90 2.67
N ASN A 235 -16.89 11.73 2.96
CA ASN A 235 -17.62 10.92 1.99
C ASN A 235 -18.71 10.10 2.72
N LEU A 236 -19.37 9.17 2.01
CA LEU A 236 -20.44 8.33 2.57
C LEU A 236 -20.01 7.48 3.79
N ARG A 237 -18.70 7.26 4.01
CA ARG A 237 -18.18 6.43 5.11
C ARG A 237 -17.85 7.21 6.37
N GLY A 238 -17.62 8.51 6.26
CA GLY A 238 -17.31 9.33 7.43
C GLY A 238 -17.00 10.78 7.07
N GLY A 239 -17.21 11.66 8.04
CA GLY A 239 -16.91 13.09 7.94
C GLY A 239 -15.42 13.40 8.08
N ALA A 240 -15.00 14.55 7.54
CA ALA A 240 -13.62 15.03 7.62
C ALA A 240 -13.13 15.20 9.07
N GLU A 241 -13.94 15.80 9.95
CA GLU A 241 -13.58 16.00 11.36
C GLU A 241 -13.41 14.66 12.10
N TYR A 242 -14.29 13.69 11.84
CA TYR A 242 -14.19 12.36 12.43
C TYR A 242 -12.88 11.67 11.99
N ARG A 243 -12.52 11.75 10.70
CA ARG A 243 -11.25 11.20 10.21
C ARG A 243 -10.04 11.89 10.81
N ARG A 244 -10.09 13.21 10.98
CA ARG A 244 -9.03 13.95 11.66
C ARG A 244 -8.87 13.52 13.12
N HIS A 245 -10.00 13.33 13.83
CA HIS A 245 -9.98 12.78 15.17
C HIS A 245 -9.39 11.37 15.20
N LEU A 246 -9.83 10.48 14.29
CA LEU A 246 -9.30 9.12 14.18
C LEU A 246 -7.81 9.09 13.87
N ALA A 247 -7.29 10.01 13.04
CA ALA A 247 -5.87 10.07 12.72
C ALA A 247 -5.03 10.24 13.99
N GLY A 248 -5.41 11.16 14.88
CA GLY A 248 -4.76 11.30 16.19
C GLY A 248 -4.91 10.05 17.05
N VAL A 249 -6.13 9.52 17.15
CA VAL A 249 -6.40 8.32 18.00
C VAL A 249 -5.60 7.11 17.53
N LEU A 250 -5.60 6.81 16.22
CA LEU A 250 -4.88 5.65 15.69
C LEU A 250 -3.37 5.83 15.77
N THR A 251 -2.86 7.04 15.54
CA THR A 251 -1.43 7.34 15.73
C THR A 251 -1.02 7.11 17.18
N LYS A 252 -1.75 7.67 18.16
CA LYS A 252 -1.45 7.42 19.60
C LYS A 252 -1.44 5.93 19.92
N ARG A 253 -2.48 5.19 19.49
CA ARG A 253 -2.60 3.74 19.74
C ARG A 253 -1.47 2.95 19.06
N ALA A 254 -1.05 3.36 17.86
CA ALA A 254 0.05 2.71 17.15
C ALA A 254 1.37 2.87 17.91
N VAL A 255 1.69 4.09 18.35
CA VAL A 255 2.90 4.36 19.15
C VAL A 255 2.86 3.56 20.46
N CYS A 256 1.77 3.63 21.23
CA CYS A 256 1.65 2.89 22.49
C CYS A 256 1.83 1.36 22.30
N ARG A 257 1.34 0.78 21.20
CA ARG A 257 1.55 -0.65 20.90
C ARG A 257 2.99 -1.00 20.53
N LEU A 258 3.70 -0.05 19.93
CA LEU A 258 5.10 -0.25 19.54
C LEU A 258 6.07 -0.02 20.70
N GLU A 259 5.62 0.69 21.74
CA GLU A 259 6.40 0.93 22.98
C GLU A 259 6.30 -0.24 23.98
N GLY A 260 5.14 -0.92 24.06
CA GLY A 260 4.92 -2.12 24.90
C GLY A 260 5.42 -3.38 24.22
#